data_7f47b4567be2632a844fa20e7cc8df0f
#
_entry.id   7f47b4567be2632a844fa20e7cc8df0f
#
_cell.length_a   1.000
_cell.length_b   1.000
_cell.length_c   1.000
_cell.angle_alpha   90.00
_cell.angle_beta   90.00
_cell.angle_gamma   90.00
#
_symmetry.space_group_name_H-M   'P 1'
#
loop_
_entity.id
_entity.type
_entity.pdbx_description
1 polymer ?
#
loop_
_entity_poly.entity_id
_entity_poly.type
_entity_poly.pdbx_seq_one_letter_code
_entity_poly.pdbx_strand_id
1 'polypeptide(L)'
;MLLYWQHTWAMTYKKIANELEKVSINIKEGEEITEELIEKYIGISKEYNVFQFPKAIIERNTVLTYKIVAYYIANPKEAPMVVITAMLYNEFCKLYKYHYAKNLPQAEAAKAIGIAPFFIKEYQQAAQVYNLTQTKKAIGLLYKYNLHSIGVDIADNNMTMLKELSFKLLSL
;
A
#
# COMPACT_ATOMS: atom_id res chain seq x y z
N MET A 1 1.68 -17.29 -19.39
CA MET A 1 1.11 -16.55 -18.24
C MET A 1 1.05 -17.39 -16.95
N LEU A 2 0.58 -18.64 -16.98
CA LEU A 2 0.53 -19.54 -15.80
C LEU A 2 1.91 -19.83 -15.17
N LEU A 3 2.95 -20.04 -15.96
CA LEU A 3 4.33 -20.29 -15.50
C LEU A 3 4.95 -19.13 -14.71
N TYR A 4 4.60 -17.88 -15.03
CA TYR A 4 5.09 -16.69 -14.33
C TYR A 4 4.52 -16.61 -12.90
N TRP A 5 3.24 -16.95 -12.72
CA TRP A 5 2.59 -17.00 -11.40
C TRP A 5 3.15 -18.11 -10.51
N GLN A 6 3.42 -19.29 -11.07
CA GLN A 6 4.02 -20.41 -10.33
C GLN A 6 5.43 -20.06 -9.81
N HIS A 7 6.25 -19.41 -10.62
CA HIS A 7 7.58 -18.96 -10.20
C HIS A 7 7.53 -17.88 -9.10
N THR A 8 6.60 -16.94 -9.20
CA THR A 8 6.46 -15.86 -8.20
C THR A 8 5.99 -16.42 -6.86
N TRP A 9 5.02 -17.34 -6.86
CA TRP A 9 4.56 -18.00 -5.62
C TRP A 9 5.64 -18.87 -5.00
N ALA A 10 6.35 -19.66 -5.78
CA ALA A 10 7.45 -20.50 -5.30
C ALA A 10 8.58 -19.66 -4.69
N MET A 11 8.94 -18.53 -5.26
CA MET A 11 9.91 -17.58 -4.68
C MET A 11 9.40 -16.97 -3.37
N THR A 12 8.11 -16.66 -3.26
CA THR A 12 7.52 -16.11 -2.05
C THR A 12 7.50 -17.13 -0.93
N TYR A 13 7.08 -18.37 -1.20
CA TYR A 13 7.13 -19.46 -0.22
C TYR A 13 8.55 -19.76 0.26
N LYS A 14 9.53 -19.78 -0.64
CA LYS A 14 10.93 -20.01 -0.29
C LYS A 14 11.49 -18.90 0.59
N LYS A 15 11.12 -17.63 0.33
CA LYS A 15 11.49 -16.51 1.20
C LYS A 15 10.86 -16.65 2.58
N ILE A 16 9.57 -16.93 2.66
CA ILE A 16 8.85 -17.12 3.93
C ILE A 16 9.47 -18.28 4.72
N ALA A 17 9.73 -19.43 4.06
CA ALA A 17 10.37 -20.58 4.71
C ALA A 17 11.76 -20.23 5.27
N ASN A 18 12.59 -19.54 4.49
CA ASN A 18 13.92 -19.10 4.95
C ASN A 18 13.84 -18.12 6.14
N GLU A 19 12.86 -17.19 6.13
CA GLU A 19 12.68 -16.25 7.23
C GLU A 19 12.19 -16.98 8.51
N LEU A 20 11.26 -17.93 8.37
CA LEU A 20 10.81 -18.77 9.49
C LEU A 20 11.93 -19.66 10.03
N GLU A 21 12.80 -20.18 9.16
CA GLU A 21 13.98 -20.95 9.58
C GLU A 21 14.95 -20.10 10.42
N LYS A 22 15.16 -18.83 10.05
CA LYS A 22 15.95 -17.90 10.90
C LYS A 22 15.35 -17.72 12.28
N VAL A 23 14.03 -17.63 12.39
CA VAL A 23 13.36 -17.55 13.70
C VAL A 23 13.57 -18.85 14.46
N SER A 24 13.31 -20.01 13.84
CA SER A 24 13.37 -21.31 14.50
C SER A 24 14.76 -21.67 15.05
N ILE A 25 15.84 -21.22 14.39
CA ILE A 25 17.22 -21.44 14.87
C ILE A 25 17.53 -20.61 16.12
N ASN A 26 16.82 -19.52 16.35
CA ASN A 26 17.11 -18.55 17.40
C ASN A 26 16.15 -18.61 18.59
N ILE A 27 15.12 -19.46 18.54
CA ILE A 27 14.17 -19.69 19.63
C ILE A 27 14.43 -21.04 20.31
N LYS A 28 14.04 -21.15 21.58
CA LYS A 28 14.14 -22.41 22.31
C LYS A 28 13.00 -23.35 21.95
N GLU A 29 13.24 -24.64 22.06
CA GLU A 29 12.21 -25.66 21.84
C GLU A 29 11.02 -25.43 22.81
N GLY A 30 9.80 -25.29 22.26
CA GLY A 30 8.60 -24.97 23.01
C GLY A 30 8.35 -23.48 23.30
N GLU A 31 9.22 -22.59 22.83
CA GLU A 31 8.99 -21.14 22.93
C GLU A 31 7.96 -20.66 21.90
N GLU A 32 6.97 -19.87 22.34
CA GLU A 32 5.96 -19.31 21.46
C GLU A 32 6.54 -18.24 20.54
N ILE A 33 6.23 -18.31 19.25
CA ILE A 33 6.65 -17.31 18.26
C ILE A 33 5.78 -16.06 18.43
N THR A 34 6.31 -15.05 19.13
CA THR A 34 5.65 -13.75 19.32
C THR A 34 6.02 -12.77 18.21
N GLU A 35 5.23 -11.67 18.11
CA GLU A 35 5.53 -10.59 17.17
C GLU A 35 6.92 -10.00 17.40
N GLU A 36 7.36 -9.88 18.68
CA GLU A 36 8.66 -9.37 19.04
C GLU A 36 9.81 -10.27 18.54
N LEU A 37 9.63 -11.59 18.58
CA LEU A 37 10.61 -12.55 18.08
C LEU A 37 10.70 -12.51 16.55
N ILE A 38 9.56 -12.47 15.88
CA ILE A 38 9.49 -12.30 14.42
C ILE A 38 10.23 -11.04 14.00
N GLU A 39 9.98 -9.95 14.68
CA GLU A 39 10.56 -8.66 14.42
C GLU A 39 12.07 -8.64 14.65
N LYS A 40 12.54 -9.22 15.76
CA LYS A 40 13.94 -9.31 16.12
C LYS A 40 14.77 -10.11 15.12
N TYR A 41 14.23 -11.23 14.59
CA TYR A 41 15.01 -12.17 13.77
C TYR A 41 14.73 -12.07 12.27
N ILE A 42 13.56 -11.64 11.85
CA ILE A 42 13.19 -11.42 10.43
C ILE A 42 13.52 -9.99 10.00
N GLY A 43 13.62 -9.05 10.96
CA GLY A 43 13.91 -7.65 10.66
C GLY A 43 12.75 -6.97 9.92
N ILE A 44 11.53 -7.41 10.17
CA ILE A 44 10.35 -6.67 9.73
C ILE A 44 10.36 -5.37 10.51
N SER A 45 10.72 -4.29 9.85
CA SER A 45 10.74 -2.97 10.47
C SER A 45 9.37 -2.69 11.10
N LYS A 46 9.36 -2.48 12.43
CA LYS A 46 8.17 -2.14 13.23
C LYS A 46 7.40 -0.97 12.67
N GLU A 47 8.10 -0.08 11.96
CA GLU A 47 7.53 1.23 11.85
C GLU A 47 6.49 1.34 10.76
N TYR A 48 6.72 0.84 9.53
CA TYR A 48 5.66 0.98 8.51
C TYR A 48 5.81 0.01 7.35
N ASN A 49 4.82 -0.85 7.19
CA ASN A 49 4.65 -1.69 6.01
C ASN A 49 4.20 -0.84 4.80
N VAL A 50 4.71 -1.16 3.61
CA VAL A 50 4.36 -0.47 2.35
C VAL A 50 2.85 -0.41 2.07
N PHE A 51 2.06 -1.34 2.61
CA PHE A 51 0.59 -1.34 2.47
C PHE A 51 -0.11 -0.37 3.42
N GLN A 52 0.53 0.07 4.50
CA GLN A 52 -0.07 1.01 5.45
C GLN A 52 -0.19 2.42 4.88
N PHE A 53 0.73 2.81 4.00
CA PHE A 53 0.71 4.14 3.42
C PHE A 53 -0.51 4.39 2.52
N PRO A 54 -0.83 3.53 1.52
CA PRO A 54 -2.05 3.68 0.73
C PRO A 54 -3.31 3.66 1.59
N LYS A 55 -3.34 2.82 2.63
CA LYS A 55 -4.47 2.76 3.57
C LYS A 55 -4.62 4.09 4.34
N ALA A 56 -3.54 4.62 4.90
CA ALA A 56 -3.56 5.90 5.61
C ALA A 56 -4.04 7.06 4.71
N ILE A 57 -3.63 7.08 3.45
CA ILE A 57 -4.08 8.08 2.47
C ILE A 57 -5.59 7.93 2.19
N ILE A 58 -6.07 6.71 1.90
CA ILE A 58 -7.45 6.49 1.49
C ILE A 58 -8.45 6.71 2.65
N GLU A 59 -7.99 6.50 3.88
CA GLU A 59 -8.72 6.82 5.13
C GLU A 59 -8.59 8.30 5.52
N ARG A 60 -7.77 9.08 4.81
CA ARG A 60 -7.41 10.47 5.13
C ARG A 60 -6.83 10.63 6.54
N ASN A 61 -6.11 9.62 7.00
CA ASN A 61 -5.42 9.66 8.28
C ASN A 61 -4.13 10.49 8.15
N THR A 62 -4.27 11.80 8.33
CA THR A 62 -3.19 12.78 8.15
C THR A 62 -2.01 12.49 9.07
N VAL A 63 -2.26 12.17 10.33
CA VAL A 63 -1.21 11.92 11.32
C VAL A 63 -0.39 10.70 10.94
N LEU A 64 -1.05 9.58 10.63
CA LEU A 64 -0.36 8.36 10.22
C LEU A 64 0.38 8.56 8.90
N THR A 65 -0.25 9.23 7.93
CA THR A 65 0.39 9.52 6.64
C THR A 65 1.71 10.25 6.81
N TYR A 66 1.75 11.33 7.60
CA TYR A 66 3.00 12.09 7.79
C TYR A 66 4.05 11.34 8.61
N LYS A 67 3.66 10.47 9.54
CA LYS A 67 4.60 9.57 10.21
C LYS A 67 5.26 8.61 9.22
N ILE A 68 4.47 7.99 8.35
CA ILE A 68 4.99 7.09 7.30
C ILE A 68 5.88 7.83 6.31
N VAL A 69 5.48 9.04 5.88
CA VAL A 69 6.29 9.88 4.99
C VAL A 69 7.64 10.23 5.64
N ALA A 70 7.64 10.61 6.92
CA ALA A 70 8.88 10.90 7.65
C ALA A 70 9.80 9.67 7.72
N TYR A 71 9.24 8.48 7.97
CA TYR A 71 9.98 7.24 7.96
C TYR A 71 10.59 6.92 6.58
N TYR A 72 9.84 7.07 5.50
CA TYR A 72 10.34 6.83 4.15
C TYR A 72 11.41 7.82 3.70
N ILE A 73 11.36 9.04 4.21
CA ILE A 73 12.42 10.03 3.97
C ILE A 73 13.72 9.61 4.65
N ALA A 74 13.64 9.05 5.85
CA ALA A 74 14.79 8.52 6.57
C ALA A 74 15.30 7.21 5.94
N ASN A 75 14.42 6.43 5.27
CA ASN A 75 14.71 5.12 4.70
C ASN A 75 14.32 5.04 3.20
N PRO A 76 14.99 5.80 2.30
CA PRO A 76 14.58 5.94 0.90
C PRO A 76 14.51 4.64 0.10
N LYS A 77 15.31 3.66 0.48
CA LYS A 77 15.36 2.35 -0.19
C LYS A 77 14.10 1.50 0.04
N GLU A 78 13.38 1.75 1.11
CA GLU A 78 12.17 1.00 1.47
C GLU A 78 10.92 1.50 0.74
N ALA A 79 10.99 2.69 0.15
CA ALA A 79 9.86 3.34 -0.48
C ALA A 79 10.20 3.91 -1.88
N PRO A 80 10.48 3.07 -2.88
CA PRO A 80 10.66 3.54 -4.24
C PRO A 80 9.40 4.26 -4.73
N MET A 81 9.53 5.49 -5.21
CA MET A 81 8.39 6.34 -5.59
C MET A 81 7.49 5.67 -6.64
N VAL A 82 8.07 4.93 -7.59
CA VAL A 82 7.32 4.16 -8.60
C VAL A 82 6.40 3.12 -7.95
N VAL A 83 6.87 2.43 -6.91
CA VAL A 83 6.07 1.43 -6.18
C VAL A 83 4.93 2.12 -5.41
N ILE A 84 5.24 3.21 -4.71
CA ILE A 84 4.25 3.97 -3.95
C ILE A 84 3.15 4.51 -4.86
N THR A 85 3.50 5.14 -5.99
CA THR A 85 2.51 5.68 -6.91
C THR A 85 1.64 4.60 -7.52
N ALA A 86 2.22 3.44 -7.87
CA ALA A 86 1.46 2.31 -8.40
C ALA A 86 0.47 1.73 -7.37
N MET A 87 0.88 1.61 -6.11
CA MET A 87 0.00 1.11 -5.04
C MET A 87 -1.15 2.08 -4.76
N LEU A 88 -0.86 3.36 -4.62
CA LEU A 88 -1.89 4.40 -4.45
C LEU A 88 -2.86 4.44 -5.63
N TYR A 89 -2.33 4.38 -6.86
CA TYR A 89 -3.15 4.35 -8.07
C TYR A 89 -4.13 3.17 -8.05
N ASN A 90 -3.64 1.98 -7.69
CA ASN A 90 -4.49 0.79 -7.59
C ASN A 90 -5.61 0.97 -6.56
N GLU A 91 -5.32 1.53 -5.39
CA GLU A 91 -6.32 1.78 -4.35
C GLU A 91 -7.36 2.83 -4.79
N PHE A 92 -6.94 3.95 -5.41
CA PHE A 92 -7.88 4.94 -5.93
C PHE A 92 -8.68 4.42 -7.14
N CYS A 93 -8.15 3.52 -7.96
CA CYS A 93 -8.90 2.84 -9.01
C CYS A 93 -9.99 1.92 -8.44
N LYS A 94 -9.71 1.18 -7.36
CA LYS A 94 -10.72 0.39 -6.66
C LYS A 94 -11.80 1.29 -6.06
N LEU A 95 -11.41 2.39 -5.41
CA LEU A 95 -12.36 3.38 -4.88
C LEU A 95 -13.22 4.00 -5.99
N TYR A 96 -12.62 4.31 -7.13
CA TYR A 96 -13.35 4.78 -8.30
C TYR A 96 -14.42 3.80 -8.77
N LYS A 97 -14.05 2.53 -8.90
CA LYS A 97 -15.00 1.46 -9.24
C LYS A 97 -16.09 1.33 -8.17
N TYR A 98 -15.73 1.46 -6.88
CA TYR A 98 -16.69 1.40 -5.79
C TYR A 98 -17.77 2.49 -5.90
N HIS A 99 -17.44 3.71 -6.29
CA HIS A 99 -18.44 4.78 -6.48
C HIS A 99 -19.56 4.40 -7.45
N TYR A 100 -19.29 3.53 -8.43
CA TYR A 100 -20.31 3.01 -9.34
C TYR A 100 -20.98 1.74 -8.82
N ALA A 101 -20.29 0.97 -7.99
CA ALA A 101 -20.79 -0.30 -7.44
C ALA A 101 -21.50 -0.15 -6.09
N LYS A 102 -21.50 1.03 -5.47
CA LYS A 102 -21.97 1.26 -4.09
C LYS A 102 -23.42 0.88 -3.81
N ASN A 103 -24.26 0.85 -4.85
CA ASN A 103 -25.68 0.50 -4.74
C ASN A 103 -25.93 -1.01 -4.97
N LEU A 104 -24.90 -1.79 -5.30
CA LEU A 104 -24.98 -3.24 -5.45
C LEU A 104 -24.93 -3.93 -4.07
N PRO A 105 -25.45 -5.16 -3.96
CA PRO A 105 -25.21 -6.01 -2.80
C PRO A 105 -23.69 -6.14 -2.51
N GLN A 106 -23.31 -6.23 -1.24
CA GLN A 106 -21.89 -6.21 -0.83
C GLN A 106 -21.00 -7.20 -1.59
N ALA A 107 -21.48 -8.43 -1.81
CA ALA A 107 -20.72 -9.46 -2.52
C ALA A 107 -20.50 -9.09 -4.00
N GLU A 108 -21.50 -8.50 -4.64
CA GLU A 108 -21.42 -8.05 -6.04
C GLU A 108 -20.52 -6.81 -6.17
N ALA A 109 -20.66 -5.85 -5.26
CA ALA A 109 -19.78 -4.69 -5.20
C ALA A 109 -18.31 -5.10 -5.02
N ALA A 110 -18.02 -6.00 -4.08
CA ALA A 110 -16.67 -6.52 -3.86
C ALA A 110 -16.10 -7.20 -5.12
N LYS A 111 -16.90 -8.03 -5.79
CA LYS A 111 -16.53 -8.66 -7.06
C LYS A 111 -16.25 -7.62 -8.15
N ALA A 112 -17.09 -6.59 -8.28
CA ALA A 112 -16.94 -5.54 -9.29
C ALA A 112 -15.64 -4.74 -9.11
N ILE A 113 -15.20 -4.52 -7.88
CA ILE A 113 -13.95 -3.79 -7.59
C ILE A 113 -12.72 -4.69 -7.47
N GLY A 114 -12.91 -6.02 -7.45
CA GLY A 114 -11.83 -7.00 -7.44
C GLY A 114 -11.18 -7.22 -6.07
N ILE A 115 -11.99 -7.25 -4.99
CA ILE A 115 -11.55 -7.51 -3.62
C ILE A 115 -12.37 -8.62 -2.96
N ALA A 116 -11.85 -9.15 -1.84
CA ALA A 116 -12.66 -10.04 -0.99
C ALA A 116 -13.80 -9.25 -0.31
N PRO A 117 -15.00 -9.83 -0.13
CA PRO A 117 -16.16 -9.14 0.46
C PRO A 117 -15.90 -8.53 1.84
N PHE A 118 -14.99 -9.10 2.59
CA PHE A 118 -14.57 -8.61 3.90
C PHE A 118 -14.04 -7.16 3.87
N PHE A 119 -13.35 -6.76 2.79
CA PHE A 119 -12.75 -5.44 2.66
C PHE A 119 -13.71 -4.37 2.14
N ILE A 120 -14.94 -4.69 1.76
CA ILE A 120 -15.87 -3.73 1.15
C ILE A 120 -16.18 -2.53 2.06
N LYS A 121 -16.19 -2.75 3.38
CA LYS A 121 -16.43 -1.69 4.37
C LYS A 121 -15.36 -0.60 4.34
N GLU A 122 -14.10 -0.95 4.06
CA GLU A 122 -13.00 0.02 3.94
C GLU A 122 -13.26 0.99 2.78
N TYR A 123 -13.69 0.48 1.62
CA TYR A 123 -14.04 1.32 0.47
C TYR A 123 -15.34 2.10 0.67
N GLN A 124 -16.28 1.57 1.43
CA GLN A 124 -17.48 2.30 1.84
C GLN A 124 -17.12 3.53 2.69
N GLN A 125 -16.21 3.38 3.64
CA GLN A 125 -15.71 4.48 4.47
C GLN A 125 -14.88 5.46 3.62
N ALA A 126 -13.98 4.96 2.79
CA ALA A 126 -13.16 5.77 1.91
C ALA A 126 -14.00 6.62 0.94
N ALA A 127 -15.13 6.10 0.45
CA ALA A 127 -16.05 6.83 -0.42
C ALA A 127 -16.81 7.98 0.28
N GLN A 128 -16.89 7.95 1.62
CA GLN A 128 -17.41 9.08 2.41
C GLN A 128 -16.37 10.20 2.53
N VAL A 129 -15.09 9.82 2.53
CA VAL A 129 -13.95 10.75 2.67
C VAL A 129 -13.55 11.37 1.33
N TYR A 130 -13.52 10.56 0.27
CA TYR A 130 -13.24 10.99 -1.10
C TYR A 130 -14.46 10.77 -1.99
N ASN A 131 -15.13 11.84 -2.38
CA ASN A 131 -16.20 11.75 -3.35
C ASN A 131 -15.66 11.40 -4.75
N LEU A 132 -16.56 11.10 -5.71
CA LEU A 132 -16.18 10.68 -7.06
C LEU A 132 -15.27 11.69 -7.77
N THR A 133 -15.52 12.98 -7.60
CA THR A 133 -14.72 14.06 -8.23
C THR A 133 -13.30 14.10 -7.62
N GLN A 134 -13.18 14.00 -6.31
CA GLN A 134 -11.91 13.95 -5.61
C GLN A 134 -11.13 12.68 -5.97
N THR A 135 -11.81 11.53 -6.07
CA THR A 135 -11.21 10.27 -6.52
C THR A 135 -10.63 10.38 -7.94
N LYS A 136 -11.35 11.02 -8.87
CA LYS A 136 -10.84 11.29 -10.23
C LYS A 136 -9.62 12.20 -10.22
N LYS A 137 -9.63 13.26 -9.41
CA LYS A 137 -8.48 14.17 -9.26
C LYS A 137 -7.27 13.44 -8.68
N ALA A 138 -7.47 12.58 -7.67
CA ALA A 138 -6.40 11.75 -7.11
C ALA A 138 -5.74 10.86 -8.17
N ILE A 139 -6.54 10.18 -9.00
CA ILE A 139 -6.03 9.34 -10.09
C ILE A 139 -5.20 10.18 -11.08
N GLY A 140 -5.67 11.37 -11.44
CA GLY A 140 -4.93 12.29 -12.32
C GLY A 140 -3.60 12.77 -11.71
N LEU A 141 -3.60 13.09 -10.40
CA LEU A 141 -2.38 13.42 -9.67
C LEU A 141 -1.39 12.25 -9.68
N LEU A 142 -1.85 11.06 -9.36
CA LEU A 142 -1.02 9.85 -9.30
C LEU A 142 -0.41 9.51 -10.66
N TYR A 143 -1.16 9.68 -11.74
CA TYR A 143 -0.62 9.55 -13.10
C TYR A 143 0.53 10.52 -13.35
N LYS A 144 0.35 11.81 -13.03
CA LYS A 144 1.40 12.83 -13.17
C LYS A 144 2.66 12.47 -12.37
N TYR A 145 2.50 12.13 -11.09
CA TYR A 145 3.62 11.78 -10.23
C TYR A 145 4.31 10.47 -10.62
N ASN A 146 3.58 9.52 -11.21
CA ASN A 146 4.19 8.33 -11.77
C ASN A 146 5.09 8.66 -12.96
N LEU A 147 4.67 9.54 -13.88
CA LEU A 147 5.52 10.00 -14.98
C LEU A 147 6.79 10.68 -14.47
N HIS A 148 6.69 11.54 -13.48
CA HIS A 148 7.86 12.19 -12.86
C HIS A 148 8.80 11.15 -12.22
N SER A 149 8.25 10.12 -11.55
CA SER A 149 9.05 9.09 -10.88
C SER A 149 9.88 8.21 -11.82
N ILE A 150 9.50 8.14 -13.10
CA ILE A 150 10.24 7.43 -14.15
C ILE A 150 11.08 8.37 -15.02
N GLY A 151 11.24 9.65 -14.61
CA GLY A 151 12.11 10.61 -15.28
C GLY A 151 11.51 11.36 -16.47
N VAL A 152 10.17 11.36 -16.60
CA VAL A 152 9.47 12.17 -17.59
C VAL A 152 9.21 13.55 -16.97
N ASP A 153 9.68 14.61 -17.64
CA ASP A 153 9.48 16.04 -17.37
C ASP A 153 10.28 16.70 -16.23
N ILE A 154 10.61 16.05 -15.13
CA ILE A 154 11.36 16.70 -14.03
C ILE A 154 12.24 15.68 -13.30
N ALA A 155 13.54 16.02 -13.16
CA ALA A 155 14.45 15.30 -12.25
C ALA A 155 14.31 15.85 -10.82
N ASP A 156 13.19 15.56 -10.17
CA ASP A 156 12.97 16.00 -8.79
C ASP A 156 13.34 14.91 -7.78
N ASN A 157 13.70 15.31 -6.57
CA ASN A 157 14.01 14.36 -5.51
C ASN A 157 12.77 13.58 -5.11
N ASN A 158 12.81 12.25 -5.19
CA ASN A 158 11.72 11.35 -4.85
C ASN A 158 11.06 11.66 -3.49
N MET A 159 11.84 12.14 -2.52
CA MET A 159 11.34 12.46 -1.18
C MET A 159 10.53 13.76 -1.13
N THR A 160 10.93 14.76 -1.91
CA THR A 160 10.14 15.99 -2.10
C THR A 160 8.82 15.67 -2.79
N MET A 161 8.87 14.84 -3.83
CA MET A 161 7.69 14.37 -4.55
C MET A 161 6.71 13.62 -3.65
N LEU A 162 7.22 12.75 -2.76
CA LEU A 162 6.38 11.99 -1.81
C LEU A 162 5.64 12.91 -0.83
N LYS A 163 6.34 13.91 -0.27
CA LYS A 163 5.72 14.93 0.61
C LYS A 163 4.62 15.69 -0.10
N GLU A 164 4.93 16.20 -1.29
CA GLU A 164 4.02 17.01 -2.08
C GLU A 164 2.79 16.21 -2.52
N LEU A 165 2.99 14.98 -3.02
CA LEU A 165 1.90 14.08 -3.40
C LEU A 165 0.98 13.78 -2.21
N SER A 166 1.56 13.46 -1.05
CA SER A 166 0.81 13.18 0.16
C SER A 166 -0.05 14.37 0.58
N PHE A 167 0.54 15.56 0.59
CA PHE A 167 -0.19 16.80 0.90
C PHE A 167 -1.34 17.05 -0.08
N LYS A 168 -1.08 16.93 -1.39
CA LYS A 168 -2.10 17.15 -2.43
C LYS A 168 -3.24 16.14 -2.34
N LEU A 169 -2.95 14.86 -2.08
CA LEU A 169 -3.99 13.84 -1.93
C LEU A 169 -4.86 14.09 -0.70
N LEU A 170 -4.25 14.42 0.44
CA LEU A 170 -4.98 14.72 1.69
C LEU A 170 -5.81 16.02 1.61
N SER A 171 -5.44 16.95 0.73
CA SER A 171 -6.10 18.26 0.56
C SER A 171 -7.24 18.25 -0.47
N LEU A 172 -7.49 17.12 -1.16
CA LEU A 172 -8.61 16.98 -2.08
C LEU A 172 -9.93 17.01 -1.33
#